data_132fa594c3ff2f56a7423af2a6001614
#
_entry.id   132fa594c3ff2f56a7423af2a6001614
#
_cell.length_a   1.000
_cell.length_b   1.000
_cell.length_c   1.000
_cell.angle_alpha   90.00
_cell.angle_beta   90.00
_cell.angle_gamma   90.00
#
_symmetry.space_group_name_H-M   'P 1'
#
loop_
_entity.id
_entity.type
_entity.pdbx_description
1 polymer ?
#
loop_
_entity_poly.entity_id
_entity_poly.type
_entity_poly.pdbx_seq_one_letter_code
_entity_poly.pdbx_strand_id
1 'polypeptide(L)'
;MSEQQKYKVIKKFADFEIRDYEPCLIAEVSVDGSMNQAGSYGFRPLFNYISQNNISMTAPVIQIPVKNDQWKISFVMPSGSDISNLPISKNSDVEIKQIPQGFYACLKFSGNYSEAKLEKNLNLLRSALVRESIKEIGNENNWRSARFDPPFKPSFLKRNEIQIPVNWNN
;
A
#
# COMPACT_ATOMS: atom_id res chain seq x y z
N MET A 1 -9.18 16.84 1.20
CA MET A 1 -8.72 15.49 0.80
C MET A 1 -7.28 15.28 1.28
N SER A 2 -6.99 14.06 1.69
CA SER A 2 -5.61 13.70 2.07
C SER A 2 -4.69 13.68 0.86
N GLU A 3 -3.43 14.06 1.08
CA GLU A 3 -2.40 13.87 0.07
C GLU A 3 -2.27 12.39 -0.29
N GLN A 4 -2.03 12.07 -1.54
CA GLN A 4 -1.83 10.72 -2.02
C GLN A 4 -0.39 10.49 -2.48
N GLN A 5 0.06 9.23 -2.39
CA GLN A 5 1.33 8.82 -2.96
C GLN A 5 1.38 9.17 -4.44
N LYS A 6 2.45 9.83 -4.87
CA LYS A 6 2.55 10.37 -6.23
C LYS A 6 2.92 9.32 -7.26
N TYR A 7 2.20 9.34 -8.37
CA TYR A 7 2.45 8.46 -9.50
C TYR A 7 2.01 9.10 -10.82
N LYS A 8 2.50 8.53 -11.91
CA LYS A 8 2.00 8.81 -13.27
C LYS A 8 1.42 7.53 -13.86
N VAL A 9 0.26 7.64 -14.51
CA VAL A 9 -0.30 6.50 -15.24
C VAL A 9 0.47 6.36 -16.55
N ILE A 10 1.12 5.22 -16.74
CA ILE A 10 1.92 4.91 -17.92
C ILE A 10 1.05 4.29 -19.02
N LYS A 11 0.20 3.33 -18.63
CA LYS A 11 -0.70 2.67 -19.58
C LYS A 11 -1.94 2.18 -18.86
N LYS A 12 -3.11 2.33 -19.52
CA LYS A 12 -4.38 1.81 -19.04
C LYS A 12 -4.78 0.58 -19.84
N PHE A 13 -5.17 -0.47 -19.14
CA PHE A 13 -5.81 -1.66 -19.69
C PHE A 13 -7.29 -1.66 -19.30
N ALA A 14 -8.04 -2.65 -19.76
CA ALA A 14 -9.48 -2.71 -19.49
C ALA A 14 -9.80 -2.79 -17.97
N ASP A 15 -9.00 -3.52 -17.22
CA ASP A 15 -9.26 -3.87 -15.83
C ASP A 15 -8.17 -3.43 -14.84
N PHE A 16 -7.03 -2.90 -15.34
CA PHE A 16 -5.95 -2.40 -14.49
C PHE A 16 -5.15 -1.33 -15.22
N GLU A 17 -4.23 -0.71 -14.51
CA GLU A 17 -3.30 0.27 -15.09
C GLU A 17 -1.88 0.05 -14.58
N ILE A 18 -0.90 0.45 -15.39
CA ILE A 18 0.50 0.50 -14.98
C ILE A 18 0.79 1.93 -14.52
N ARG A 19 1.38 2.05 -13.34
CA ARG A 19 1.78 3.33 -12.74
C ARG A 19 3.28 3.36 -12.49
N ASP A 20 3.85 4.52 -12.73
CA ASP A 20 5.19 4.87 -12.29
C ASP A 20 5.08 5.65 -10.99
N TYR A 21 5.43 5.02 -9.87
CA TYR A 21 5.41 5.65 -8.55
C TYR A 21 6.74 6.33 -8.26
N GLU A 22 6.67 7.59 -7.83
CA GLU A 22 7.86 8.33 -7.38
C GLU A 22 8.45 7.70 -6.12
N PRO A 23 9.76 7.86 -5.85
CA PRO A 23 10.33 7.49 -4.56
C PRO A 23 9.59 8.19 -3.42
N CYS A 24 9.42 7.51 -2.31
CA CYS A 24 8.78 8.11 -1.14
C CYS A 24 9.35 7.52 0.16
N LEU A 25 9.09 8.21 1.26
CA LEU A 25 9.36 7.69 2.60
C LEU A 25 8.08 7.08 3.17
N ILE A 26 8.23 6.01 3.92
CA ILE A 26 7.14 5.37 4.65
C ILE A 26 7.51 5.21 6.12
N ALA A 27 6.49 5.23 6.96
CA ALA A 27 6.57 4.75 8.33
C ALA A 27 5.92 3.36 8.35
N GLU A 28 6.62 2.36 8.86
CA GLU A 28 6.23 0.96 8.74
C GLU A 28 6.31 0.24 10.09
N VAL A 29 5.36 -0.65 10.34
CA VAL A 29 5.37 -1.59 11.46
C VAL A 29 5.16 -3.00 10.96
N SER A 30 5.77 -3.97 11.65
CA SER A 30 5.53 -5.40 11.43
C SER A 30 4.51 -5.90 12.44
N VAL A 31 3.53 -6.65 11.99
CA VAL A 31 2.39 -7.08 12.82
C VAL A 31 2.07 -8.54 12.54
N ASP A 32 1.82 -9.30 13.61
CA ASP A 32 1.29 -10.65 13.52
C ASP A 32 -0.23 -10.63 13.60
N GLY A 33 -0.87 -11.63 13.02
CA GLY A 33 -2.30 -11.83 13.07
C GLY A 33 -2.92 -12.05 11.69
N SER A 34 -4.24 -12.20 11.65
CA SER A 34 -4.97 -12.24 10.39
C SER A 34 -4.85 -10.89 9.67
N MET A 35 -5.18 -10.86 8.40
CA MET A 35 -5.15 -9.64 7.59
C MET A 35 -5.89 -8.47 8.27
N ASN A 36 -7.11 -8.71 8.75
CA ASN A 36 -7.92 -7.66 9.38
C ASN A 36 -7.36 -7.23 10.73
N GLN A 37 -6.91 -8.18 11.55
CA GLN A 37 -6.28 -7.88 12.84
C GLN A 37 -4.99 -7.08 12.66
N ALA A 38 -4.14 -7.49 11.72
CA ALA A 38 -2.89 -6.81 11.44
C ALA A 38 -3.12 -5.36 11.00
N GLY A 39 -4.12 -5.14 10.14
CA GLY A 39 -4.51 -3.79 9.72
C GLY A 39 -4.86 -2.88 10.90
N SER A 40 -5.66 -3.39 11.83
CA SER A 40 -6.06 -2.64 13.04
C SER A 40 -4.89 -2.42 14.00
N TYR A 41 -4.11 -3.47 14.26
CA TYR A 41 -2.97 -3.39 15.19
C TYR A 41 -1.85 -2.51 14.66
N GLY A 42 -1.61 -2.52 13.36
CA GLY A 42 -0.58 -1.70 12.74
C GLY A 42 -0.97 -0.23 12.59
N PHE A 43 -2.25 0.06 12.42
CA PHE A 43 -2.73 1.43 12.28
C PHE A 43 -2.45 2.27 13.52
N ARG A 44 -2.69 1.72 14.71
CA ARG A 44 -2.57 2.48 15.97
C ARG A 44 -1.17 3.04 16.22
N PRO A 45 -0.09 2.24 16.22
CA PRO A 45 1.25 2.80 16.45
C PRO A 45 1.67 3.80 15.35
N LEU A 46 1.27 3.59 14.12
CA LEU A 46 1.55 4.52 13.02
C LEU A 46 0.80 5.84 13.19
N PHE A 47 -0.48 5.77 13.55
CA PHE A 47 -1.28 6.96 13.81
C PHE A 47 -0.75 7.75 15.01
N ASN A 48 -0.32 7.07 16.07
CA ASN A 48 0.31 7.72 17.23
C ASN A 48 1.60 8.43 16.81
N TYR A 49 2.42 7.77 15.99
CA TYR A 49 3.66 8.37 15.50
C TYR A 49 3.41 9.68 14.73
N ILE A 50 2.51 9.67 13.76
CA ILE A 50 2.22 10.88 12.98
C ILE A 50 1.55 11.96 13.82
N SER A 51 0.64 11.59 14.73
CA SER A 51 -0.06 12.55 15.59
C SER A 51 0.87 13.24 16.56
N GLN A 52 1.79 12.50 17.18
CA GLN A 52 2.77 13.05 18.14
C GLN A 52 3.79 13.98 17.47
N ASN A 53 4.01 13.84 16.18
CA ASN A 53 5.02 14.57 15.44
C ASN A 53 4.44 15.56 14.44
N ASN A 54 3.14 15.85 14.53
CA ASN A 54 2.44 16.79 13.64
C ASN A 54 2.62 16.47 12.16
N ILE A 55 2.65 15.19 11.82
CA ILE A 55 2.74 14.73 10.43
C ILE A 55 1.31 14.51 9.91
N SER A 56 1.00 15.08 8.75
CA SER A 56 -0.31 14.93 8.14
C SER A 56 -0.54 13.49 7.64
N MET A 57 -1.77 13.00 7.84
CA MET A 57 -2.18 11.70 7.30
C MET A 57 -2.26 11.78 5.78
N THR A 58 -1.68 10.79 5.11
CA THR A 58 -1.76 10.63 3.65
C THR A 58 -2.56 9.37 3.29
N ALA A 59 -2.78 9.15 2.02
CA ALA A 59 -3.35 7.93 1.47
C ALA A 59 -2.40 7.35 0.40
N PRO A 60 -2.38 6.05 0.21
CA PRO A 60 -3.15 5.03 0.91
C PRO A 60 -2.46 4.51 2.18
N VAL A 61 -3.18 3.74 2.97
CA VAL A 61 -2.59 2.83 3.96
C VAL A 61 -2.21 1.56 3.24
N ILE A 62 -0.95 1.18 3.32
CA ILE A 62 -0.38 0.05 2.59
C ILE A 62 -0.25 -1.15 3.53
N GLN A 63 -0.63 -2.33 3.05
CA GLN A 63 -0.47 -3.58 3.79
C GLN A 63 0.18 -4.63 2.88
N ILE A 64 1.28 -5.20 3.34
CA ILE A 64 2.11 -6.15 2.58
C ILE A 64 2.21 -7.46 3.36
N PRO A 65 1.93 -8.62 2.72
CA PRO A 65 2.18 -9.90 3.36
C PRO A 65 3.68 -10.18 3.45
N VAL A 66 4.11 -10.78 4.55
CA VAL A 66 5.49 -11.24 4.72
C VAL A 66 5.55 -12.75 4.63
N LYS A 67 4.77 -13.41 5.47
CA LYS A 67 4.55 -14.86 5.48
C LYS A 67 3.25 -15.13 6.24
N ASN A 68 2.90 -16.39 6.47
CA ASN A 68 1.66 -16.74 7.15
C ASN A 68 1.44 -15.93 8.43
N ASP A 69 0.32 -15.19 8.46
CA ASP A 69 -0.11 -14.36 9.58
C ASP A 69 0.93 -13.32 10.03
N GLN A 70 1.78 -12.87 9.11
CA GLN A 70 2.70 -11.76 9.32
C GLN A 70 2.56 -10.72 8.21
N TRP A 71 2.48 -9.45 8.61
CA TRP A 71 2.20 -8.33 7.71
C TRP A 71 3.07 -7.14 8.05
N LYS A 72 3.28 -6.30 7.05
CA LYS A 72 3.82 -4.96 7.23
C LYS A 72 2.75 -3.95 6.88
N ILE A 73 2.51 -3.00 7.78
CA ILE A 73 1.57 -1.91 7.58
C ILE A 73 2.37 -0.62 7.46
N SER A 74 2.05 0.20 6.49
CA SER A 74 2.81 1.43 6.22
C SER A 74 1.91 2.63 5.96
N PHE A 75 2.35 3.78 6.46
CA PHE A 75 1.84 5.09 6.05
C PHE A 75 2.87 5.76 5.15
N VAL A 76 2.41 6.34 4.06
CA VAL A 76 3.29 7.15 3.19
C VAL A 76 3.49 8.52 3.85
N MET A 77 4.73 8.95 3.94
CA MET A 77 5.03 10.28 4.49
C MET A 77 4.68 11.37 3.47
N PRO A 78 4.25 12.56 3.93
CA PRO A 78 3.94 13.66 3.01
C PRO A 78 5.09 14.01 2.09
N SER A 79 4.76 14.56 0.90
CA SER A 79 5.75 15.06 -0.05
C SER A 79 6.68 16.07 0.61
N GLY A 80 7.96 16.00 0.25
CA GLY A 80 8.97 16.86 0.85
C GLY A 80 9.52 16.37 2.17
N SER A 81 9.02 15.21 2.68
CA SER A 81 9.61 14.59 3.86
C SER A 81 11.04 14.13 3.58
N ASP A 82 11.92 14.37 4.52
CA ASP A 82 13.33 13.97 4.45
C ASP A 82 13.63 13.09 5.65
N ILE A 83 14.35 12.02 5.44
CA ILE A 83 14.73 11.08 6.50
C ILE A 83 15.48 11.76 7.64
N SER A 84 16.25 12.82 7.34
CA SER A 84 16.97 13.60 8.33
C SER A 84 16.03 14.45 9.19
N ASN A 85 14.84 14.80 8.70
CA ASN A 85 13.87 15.64 9.36
C ASN A 85 12.76 14.88 10.08
N LEU A 86 12.65 13.58 9.81
CA LEU A 86 11.63 12.75 10.46
C LEU A 86 12.13 12.28 11.82
N PRO A 87 11.31 12.45 12.88
CA PRO A 87 11.71 12.02 14.20
C PRO A 87 11.88 10.51 14.28
N ILE A 88 12.84 10.07 15.08
CA ILE A 88 12.93 8.68 15.46
C ILE A 88 11.71 8.37 16.35
N SER A 89 11.01 7.30 16.05
CA SER A 89 9.87 6.89 16.85
C SER A 89 10.31 6.53 18.28
N LYS A 90 9.56 7.04 19.26
CA LYS A 90 9.70 6.62 20.66
C LYS A 90 9.27 5.17 20.84
N ASN A 91 8.42 4.69 19.96
CA ASN A 91 8.04 3.28 19.86
C ASN A 91 9.01 2.63 18.86
N SER A 92 9.85 1.73 19.34
CA SER A 92 10.85 1.01 18.55
C SER A 92 10.27 0.19 17.39
N ASP A 93 8.94 0.00 17.37
CA ASP A 93 8.28 -0.80 16.35
C ASP A 93 8.06 -0.05 15.04
N VAL A 94 8.09 1.28 15.06
CA VAL A 94 7.90 2.11 13.85
C VAL A 94 9.25 2.42 13.22
N GLU A 95 9.44 1.99 11.98
CA GLU A 95 10.64 2.25 11.19
C GLU A 95 10.33 3.20 10.04
N ILE A 96 11.24 4.13 9.78
CA ILE A 96 11.18 4.98 8.59
C ILE A 96 12.04 4.34 7.50
N LYS A 97 11.45 4.12 6.34
CA LYS A 97 12.13 3.51 5.19
C LYS A 97 11.88 4.32 3.93
N GLN A 98 12.84 4.25 3.00
CA GLN A 98 12.66 4.79 1.67
C GLN A 98 12.21 3.70 0.71
N ILE A 99 11.15 3.97 -0.04
CA ILE A 99 10.74 3.13 -1.17
C ILE A 99 11.26 3.79 -2.44
N PRO A 100 12.04 3.08 -3.26
CA PRO A 100 12.53 3.63 -4.53
C PRO A 100 11.41 3.78 -5.55
N GLN A 101 11.69 4.53 -6.62
CA GLN A 101 10.82 4.57 -7.79
C GLN A 101 10.53 3.15 -8.28
N GLY A 102 9.31 2.91 -8.73
CA GLY A 102 8.94 1.60 -9.27
C GLY A 102 7.67 1.62 -10.09
N PHE A 103 7.55 0.63 -10.97
CA PHE A 103 6.34 0.41 -11.75
C PHE A 103 5.45 -0.61 -11.05
N TYR A 104 4.16 -0.31 -10.98
CA TYR A 104 3.16 -1.16 -10.34
C TYR A 104 1.97 -1.33 -11.26
N ALA A 105 1.49 -2.57 -11.34
CA ALA A 105 0.16 -2.85 -11.89
C ALA A 105 -0.86 -2.65 -10.77
N CYS A 106 -1.89 -1.87 -11.03
CA CYS A 106 -2.87 -1.48 -10.02
C CYS A 106 -4.28 -1.80 -10.49
N LEU A 107 -4.99 -2.58 -9.69
CA LEU A 107 -6.39 -2.95 -9.93
C LEU A 107 -7.25 -2.37 -8.81
N LYS A 108 -8.25 -1.58 -9.18
CA LYS A 108 -9.18 -0.93 -8.24
C LYS A 108 -10.37 -1.83 -7.95
N PHE A 109 -10.80 -1.84 -6.70
CA PHE A 109 -12.06 -2.46 -6.30
C PHE A 109 -12.69 -1.69 -5.15
N SER A 110 -14.00 -1.79 -5.03
CA SER A 110 -14.75 -1.11 -3.99
C SER A 110 -15.30 -2.10 -2.97
N GLY A 111 -15.80 -1.58 -1.86
CA GLY A 111 -16.49 -2.37 -0.85
C GLY A 111 -15.64 -2.63 0.38
N ASN A 112 -16.14 -3.51 1.23
CA ASN A 112 -15.45 -3.86 2.47
C ASN A 112 -14.14 -4.60 2.18
N TYR A 113 -13.15 -4.28 2.99
CA TYR A 113 -11.84 -4.90 2.93
C TYR A 113 -11.92 -6.27 3.61
N SER A 114 -11.81 -7.34 2.83
CA SER A 114 -11.83 -8.71 3.34
C SER A 114 -10.77 -9.56 2.67
N GLU A 115 -10.32 -10.60 3.34
CA GLU A 115 -9.33 -11.52 2.80
C GLU A 115 -9.79 -12.17 1.50
N ALA A 116 -11.06 -12.58 1.44
CA ALA A 116 -11.64 -13.19 0.24
C ALA A 116 -11.64 -12.22 -0.95
N LYS A 117 -11.98 -10.95 -0.71
CA LYS A 117 -11.94 -9.93 -1.78
C LYS A 117 -10.52 -9.63 -2.24
N LEU A 118 -9.58 -9.55 -1.32
CA LEU A 118 -8.18 -9.34 -1.68
C LEU A 118 -7.66 -10.48 -2.54
N GLU A 119 -7.90 -11.71 -2.14
CA GLU A 119 -7.47 -12.89 -2.88
C GLU A 119 -8.10 -12.93 -4.27
N LYS A 120 -9.40 -12.66 -4.36
CA LYS A 120 -10.11 -12.61 -5.64
C LYS A 120 -9.49 -11.56 -6.58
N ASN A 121 -9.28 -10.36 -6.10
CA ASN A 121 -8.75 -9.26 -6.91
C ASN A 121 -7.27 -9.47 -7.26
N LEU A 122 -6.49 -10.06 -6.35
CA LEU A 122 -5.11 -10.43 -6.61
C LEU A 122 -5.03 -11.46 -7.74
N ASN A 123 -5.88 -12.47 -7.73
CA ASN A 123 -5.93 -13.49 -8.77
C ASN A 123 -6.39 -12.90 -10.12
N LEU A 124 -7.35 -11.98 -10.10
CA LEU A 124 -7.79 -11.27 -11.30
C LEU A 124 -6.63 -10.45 -11.92
N LEU A 125 -5.89 -9.73 -11.09
CA LEU A 125 -4.76 -8.93 -11.56
C LEU A 125 -3.65 -9.84 -12.11
N ARG A 126 -3.32 -10.92 -11.44
CA ARG A 126 -2.30 -11.87 -11.92
C ARG A 126 -2.68 -12.49 -13.25
N SER A 127 -3.93 -12.88 -13.40
CA SER A 127 -4.44 -13.40 -14.68
C SER A 127 -4.33 -12.36 -15.80
N ALA A 128 -4.64 -11.12 -15.49
CA ALA A 128 -4.51 -10.02 -16.45
C ALA A 128 -3.04 -9.77 -16.85
N LEU A 129 -2.12 -9.84 -15.90
CA LEU A 129 -0.69 -9.69 -16.18
C LEU A 129 -0.16 -10.81 -17.10
N VAL A 130 -0.59 -12.05 -16.86
CA VAL A 130 -0.24 -13.16 -17.73
C VAL A 130 -0.78 -12.93 -19.14
N ARG A 131 -2.05 -12.52 -19.25
CA ARG A 131 -2.69 -12.22 -20.55
C ARG A 131 -1.90 -11.15 -21.33
N GLU A 132 -1.39 -10.13 -20.65
CA GLU A 132 -0.67 -9.02 -21.28
C GLU A 132 0.84 -9.25 -21.33
N SER A 133 1.33 -10.41 -20.93
CA SER A 133 2.75 -10.76 -20.91
C SER A 133 3.61 -9.81 -20.06
N ILE A 134 3.06 -9.34 -18.95
CA ILE A 134 3.75 -8.48 -17.99
C ILE A 134 4.24 -9.33 -16.82
N LYS A 135 5.53 -9.23 -16.51
CA LYS A 135 6.14 -10.03 -15.42
C LYS A 135 6.11 -9.31 -14.10
N GLU A 136 5.69 -10.02 -13.06
CA GLU A 136 5.82 -9.57 -11.67
C GLU A 136 7.29 -9.56 -11.26
N ILE A 137 7.63 -8.64 -10.35
CA ILE A 137 8.95 -8.61 -9.70
C ILE A 137 8.84 -9.35 -8.37
N GLY A 138 9.82 -10.22 -8.09
CA GLY A 138 9.89 -10.93 -6.82
C GLY A 138 9.05 -12.21 -6.78
N ASN A 139 8.74 -12.64 -5.57
CA ASN A 139 7.97 -13.87 -5.35
C ASN A 139 6.47 -13.57 -5.21
N GLU A 140 5.69 -14.62 -4.92
CA GLU A 140 4.23 -14.56 -4.79
C GLU A 140 3.72 -13.64 -3.68
N ASN A 141 4.56 -13.29 -2.69
CA ASN A 141 4.21 -12.37 -1.61
C ASN A 141 4.56 -10.91 -1.92
N ASN A 142 5.14 -10.63 -3.06
CA ASN A 142 5.53 -9.28 -3.44
C ASN A 142 4.35 -8.53 -4.09
N TRP A 143 3.35 -8.24 -3.30
CA TRP A 143 2.20 -7.43 -3.66
C TRP A 143 1.79 -6.60 -2.45
N ARG A 144 0.98 -5.57 -2.68
CA ARG A 144 0.44 -4.76 -1.59
C ARG A 144 -1.03 -4.46 -1.81
N SER A 145 -1.77 -4.35 -0.71
CA SER A 145 -3.09 -3.75 -0.73
C SER A 145 -2.97 -2.29 -0.33
N ALA A 146 -3.81 -1.47 -0.91
CA ALA A 146 -3.85 -0.04 -0.66
C ALA A 146 -5.29 0.37 -0.34
N ARG A 147 -5.48 0.98 0.85
CA ARG A 147 -6.78 1.49 1.30
C ARG A 147 -6.74 3.01 1.28
N PHE A 148 -7.67 3.61 0.55
CA PHE A 148 -7.70 5.06 0.33
C PHE A 148 -8.72 5.79 1.19
N ASP A 149 -9.60 5.07 1.87
CA ASP A 149 -10.71 5.66 2.59
C ASP A 149 -10.80 5.20 4.05
N PRO A 150 -11.28 6.07 4.96
CA PRO A 150 -11.40 5.73 6.36
C PRO A 150 -12.49 4.67 6.61
N PRO A 151 -12.42 3.96 7.75
CA PRO A 151 -13.36 2.87 8.03
C PRO A 151 -14.83 3.29 8.15
N PHE A 152 -15.10 4.56 8.51
CA PHE A 152 -16.47 5.06 8.66
C PHE A 152 -17.16 5.39 7.33
N LYS A 153 -16.43 5.43 6.22
CA LYS A 153 -17.03 5.68 4.90
C LYS A 153 -17.94 4.50 4.51
N PRO A 154 -19.10 4.73 3.87
CA PRO A 154 -19.94 3.63 3.41
C PRO A 154 -19.19 2.65 2.52
N SER A 155 -19.40 1.36 2.71
CA SER A 155 -18.60 0.32 2.06
C SER A 155 -18.59 0.43 0.54
N PHE A 156 -19.73 0.72 -0.08
CA PHE A 156 -19.80 0.82 -1.54
C PHE A 156 -19.05 2.01 -2.14
N LEU A 157 -18.64 2.97 -1.30
CA LEU A 157 -17.84 4.12 -1.71
C LEU A 157 -16.36 3.97 -1.37
N LYS A 158 -15.99 2.93 -0.64
CA LYS A 158 -14.58 2.70 -0.27
C LYS A 158 -13.75 2.33 -1.49
N ARG A 159 -12.62 3.00 -1.64
CA ARG A 159 -11.65 2.75 -2.70
C ARG A 159 -10.53 1.89 -2.15
N ASN A 160 -10.31 0.75 -2.79
CA ASN A 160 -9.23 -0.16 -2.48
C ASN A 160 -8.49 -0.53 -3.76
N GLU A 161 -7.25 -0.94 -3.62
CA GLU A 161 -6.47 -1.43 -4.75
C GLU A 161 -5.62 -2.62 -4.33
N ILE A 162 -5.39 -3.52 -5.29
CA ILE A 162 -4.28 -4.45 -5.28
C ILE A 162 -3.22 -3.88 -6.21
N GLN A 163 -1.96 -3.88 -5.75
CA GLN A 163 -0.84 -3.36 -6.51
C GLN A 163 0.29 -4.37 -6.51
N ILE A 164 0.80 -4.68 -7.69
CA ILE A 164 1.88 -5.64 -7.87
C ILE A 164 3.05 -4.94 -8.56
N PRO A 165 4.26 -4.96 -7.96
CA PRO A 165 5.45 -4.47 -8.66
C PRO A 165 5.70 -5.28 -9.92
N VAL A 166 5.92 -4.60 -11.02
CA VAL A 166 6.11 -5.24 -12.33
C VAL A 166 7.37 -4.74 -13.02
N ASN A 167 7.88 -5.60 -13.89
CA ASN A 167 8.95 -5.25 -14.80
C ASN A 167 8.31 -4.58 -16.02
N TRP A 168 8.52 -3.28 -16.19
CA TRP A 168 7.93 -2.51 -17.28
C TRP A 168 9.00 -1.86 -18.11
N ASN A 169 9.04 -2.22 -19.38
CA ASN A 169 9.91 -1.59 -20.37
C ASN A 169 9.03 -0.85 -21.39
N ASN A 170 9.34 0.40 -21.62
CA ASN A 170 8.66 1.22 -22.63
C ASN A 170 8.92 0.70 -24.04
#